data_8c1e65ea4d9ac7d4721349d41012cae5
#
_entry.id   8c1e65ea4d9ac7d4721349d41012cae5
#
_cell.length_a   1.000
_cell.length_b   1.000
_cell.length_c   1.000
_cell.angle_alpha   90.00
_cell.angle_beta   90.00
_cell.angle_gamma   90.00
#
_symmetry.space_group_name_H-M   'P 1'
#
loop_
_entity.id
_entity.type
_entity.pdbx_description
1 polymer ?
#
loop_
_entity_poly.entity_id
_entity_poly.type
_entity_poly.pdbx_seq_one_letter_code
_entity_poly.pdbx_strand_id
1 'polypeptide(L)'
;GKPGLRPDRAVIVYCNRIREAYGNVPIILGGLEASLRRFAHYDYWDNAVRNSILVDSGADLLTYGMGENIIIRIASLLDKGIPVGKIHDVRGTVYLTAPGDRLHYESVGGWSVDALKSDKRLYAEAFAVQYSENDSIRGHAVVEKYRDRILVQNPPMPPLEREELDRVYELPYMRTYHPAYEKEGGIPAIKEVRFSITHNRGCFGGCSF
;
A
#
# COMPACT_ATOMS: atom_id res chain seq x y z
N GLY A 1 2.58 19.35 -16.12
CA GLY A 1 4.00 19.05 -15.83
C GLY A 1 4.80 18.81 -17.11
N LYS A 2 6.11 18.92 -17.02
CA LYS A 2 6.99 18.62 -18.16
C LYS A 2 7.16 17.09 -18.25
N PRO A 3 7.01 16.47 -19.44
CA PRO A 3 7.25 15.04 -19.61
C PRO A 3 8.73 14.71 -19.31
N GLY A 4 8.99 13.51 -18.82
CA GLY A 4 10.35 13.02 -18.56
C GLY A 4 10.98 13.50 -17.25
N LEU A 5 10.30 14.28 -16.43
CA LEU A 5 10.83 14.74 -15.12
C LEU A 5 10.51 13.79 -13.96
N ARG A 6 9.51 12.92 -14.12
CA ARG A 6 9.20 11.91 -13.10
C ARG A 6 10.05 10.67 -13.39
N PRO A 7 10.76 10.15 -12.38
CA PRO A 7 11.54 8.93 -12.57
C PRO A 7 10.62 7.73 -12.82
N ASP A 8 11.11 6.80 -13.62
CA ASP A 8 10.51 5.47 -13.68
C ASP A 8 10.61 4.84 -12.29
N ARG A 9 9.58 4.09 -11.88
CA ARG A 9 9.50 3.49 -10.54
C ARG A 9 9.68 4.52 -9.41
N ALA A 10 8.89 5.58 -9.50
CA ALA A 10 8.98 6.76 -8.65
C ALA A 10 9.03 6.43 -7.14
N VAL A 11 8.24 5.46 -6.67
CA VAL A 11 8.21 5.07 -5.25
C VAL A 11 9.59 4.60 -4.78
N ILE A 12 10.27 3.74 -5.54
CA ILE A 12 11.61 3.24 -5.21
C ILE A 12 12.61 4.39 -5.15
N VAL A 13 12.61 5.24 -6.19
CA VAL A 13 13.52 6.39 -6.25
C VAL A 13 13.29 7.36 -5.10
N TYR A 14 12.03 7.65 -4.77
CA TYR A 14 11.70 8.59 -3.68
C TYR A 14 12.07 8.01 -2.32
N CYS A 15 11.84 6.73 -2.05
CA CYS A 15 12.31 6.09 -0.82
C CYS A 15 13.82 6.20 -0.66
N ASN A 16 14.58 5.92 -1.73
CA ASN A 16 16.04 6.06 -1.71
C ASN A 16 16.46 7.51 -1.43
N ARG A 17 15.83 8.49 -2.07
CA ARG A 17 16.12 9.90 -1.82
C ARG A 17 15.76 10.36 -0.41
N ILE A 18 14.68 9.85 0.16
CA ILE A 18 14.32 10.12 1.55
C ILE A 18 15.38 9.53 2.48
N ARG A 19 15.82 8.29 2.25
CA ARG A 19 16.90 7.67 3.02
C ARG A 19 18.22 8.43 2.93
N GLU A 20 18.59 8.90 1.74
CA GLU A 20 19.79 9.72 1.52
C GLU A 20 19.71 11.05 2.30
N ALA A 21 18.54 11.71 2.30
CA ALA A 21 18.37 13.02 2.90
C ALA A 21 18.17 12.99 4.42
N TYR A 22 17.44 11.99 4.92
CA TYR A 22 16.94 11.95 6.31
C TYR A 22 17.38 10.71 7.09
N GLY A 23 18.17 9.82 6.50
CA GLY A 23 18.66 8.61 7.18
C GLY A 23 17.52 7.65 7.55
N ASN A 24 17.47 7.24 8.82
CA ASN A 24 16.56 6.19 9.31
C ASN A 24 15.17 6.69 9.74
N VAL A 25 14.61 7.67 9.04
CA VAL A 25 13.21 8.06 9.29
C VAL A 25 12.27 6.93 8.87
N PRO A 26 11.15 6.69 9.56
CA PRO A 26 10.15 5.72 9.13
C PRO A 26 9.58 6.09 7.75
N ILE A 27 9.57 5.15 6.83
CA ILE A 27 8.96 5.30 5.51
C ILE A 27 7.77 4.34 5.41
N ILE A 28 6.58 4.91 5.26
CA ILE A 28 5.33 4.16 5.13
C ILE A 28 4.78 4.40 3.73
N LEU A 29 4.64 3.33 2.96
CA LEU A 29 4.04 3.39 1.63
C LEU A 29 2.52 3.34 1.72
N GLY A 30 1.85 4.01 0.81
CA GLY A 30 0.40 3.98 0.68
C GLY A 30 -0.06 4.35 -0.71
N GLY A 31 -1.37 4.38 -0.91
CA GLY A 31 -2.00 4.73 -2.17
C GLY A 31 -2.11 3.56 -3.14
N LEU A 32 -2.53 3.87 -4.37
CA LEU A 32 -2.90 2.87 -5.37
C LEU A 32 -1.74 1.96 -5.78
N GLU A 33 -0.57 2.54 -6.06
CA GLU A 33 0.60 1.76 -6.47
C GLU A 33 1.06 0.81 -5.37
N ALA A 34 1.09 1.26 -4.12
CA ALA A 34 1.42 0.41 -2.98
C ALA A 34 0.42 -0.75 -2.85
N SER A 35 -0.87 -0.47 -2.94
CA SER A 35 -1.92 -1.48 -2.86
C SER A 35 -1.79 -2.54 -3.96
N LEU A 36 -1.56 -2.14 -5.21
CA LEU A 36 -1.46 -3.06 -6.35
C LEU A 36 -0.16 -3.88 -6.35
N ARG A 37 0.92 -3.32 -5.81
CA ARG A 37 2.27 -3.92 -5.83
C ARG A 37 2.73 -4.43 -4.46
N ARG A 38 1.80 -4.65 -3.54
CA ARG A 38 2.10 -5.10 -2.16
C ARG A 38 2.68 -6.50 -2.04
N PHE A 39 2.41 -7.35 -3.03
CA PHE A 39 2.96 -8.69 -3.21
C PHE A 39 3.94 -8.75 -4.37
N ALA A 40 4.53 -9.91 -4.61
CA ALA A 40 5.17 -10.20 -5.88
C ALA A 40 4.13 -10.00 -7.01
N HIS A 41 4.45 -9.20 -8.01
CA HIS A 41 3.49 -8.75 -9.01
C HIS A 41 4.07 -8.83 -10.42
N TYR A 42 3.20 -9.12 -11.40
CA TYR A 42 3.58 -9.06 -12.80
C TYR A 42 3.72 -7.60 -13.25
N ASP A 43 4.90 -7.28 -13.73
CA ASP A 43 5.22 -5.99 -14.34
C ASP A 43 5.26 -6.15 -15.86
N TYR A 44 4.30 -5.57 -16.55
CA TYR A 44 4.17 -5.71 -17.99
C TYR A 44 5.26 -4.92 -18.76
N TRP A 45 5.86 -3.91 -18.18
CA TRP A 45 6.96 -3.18 -18.80
C TRP A 45 8.20 -4.07 -18.97
N ASP A 46 8.53 -4.81 -17.92
CA ASP A 46 9.67 -5.73 -17.91
C ASP A 46 9.28 -7.14 -18.37
N ASN A 47 7.97 -7.40 -18.59
CA ASN A 47 7.42 -8.74 -18.87
C ASN A 47 7.91 -9.79 -17.86
N ALA A 48 7.89 -9.45 -16.58
CA ALA A 48 8.44 -10.28 -15.50
C ALA A 48 7.66 -10.12 -14.20
N VAL A 49 7.72 -11.13 -13.34
CA VAL A 49 7.24 -11.02 -11.96
C VAL A 49 8.35 -10.35 -11.13
N ARG A 50 8.01 -9.21 -10.51
CA ARG A 50 8.88 -8.46 -9.60
C ARG A 50 8.55 -8.76 -8.15
N ASN A 51 9.43 -8.35 -7.25
CA ASN A 51 9.17 -8.43 -5.81
C ASN A 51 8.05 -7.46 -5.40
N SER A 52 7.56 -7.61 -4.17
CA SER A 52 6.77 -6.57 -3.51
C SER A 52 7.47 -5.21 -3.56
N ILE A 53 6.70 -4.14 -3.77
CA ILE A 53 7.22 -2.78 -3.73
C ILE A 53 7.84 -2.44 -2.36
N LEU A 54 7.36 -3.05 -1.27
CA LEU A 54 7.93 -2.90 0.06
C LEU A 54 9.38 -3.41 0.12
N VAL A 55 9.65 -4.53 -0.54
CA VAL A 55 11.00 -5.11 -0.62
C VAL A 55 11.91 -4.29 -1.51
N ASP A 56 11.42 -3.92 -2.70
CA ASP A 56 12.24 -3.21 -3.70
C ASP A 56 12.53 -1.75 -3.30
N SER A 57 11.63 -1.11 -2.54
CA SER A 57 11.82 0.28 -2.08
C SER A 57 12.63 0.41 -0.79
N GLY A 58 12.74 -0.67 0.00
CA GLY A 58 13.35 -0.62 1.32
C GLY A 58 12.56 0.25 2.33
N ALA A 59 11.27 0.47 2.10
CA ALA A 59 10.40 1.10 3.08
C ALA A 59 10.14 0.18 4.27
N ASP A 60 9.64 0.74 5.37
CA ASP A 60 9.48 0.00 6.64
C ASP A 60 8.11 -0.67 6.75
N LEU A 61 7.09 -0.05 6.20
CA LEU A 61 5.71 -0.51 6.29
C LEU A 61 4.95 -0.09 5.02
N LEU A 62 3.95 -0.88 4.65
CA LEU A 62 3.05 -0.54 3.55
C LEU A 62 1.61 -0.61 4.03
N THR A 63 0.78 0.32 3.60
CA THR A 63 -0.65 0.35 3.85
C THR A 63 -1.41 0.14 2.55
N TYR A 64 -2.51 -0.61 2.59
CA TYR A 64 -3.33 -0.89 1.41
C TYR A 64 -4.83 -0.76 1.71
N GLY A 65 -5.62 -0.59 0.67
CA GLY A 65 -7.06 -0.36 0.80
C GLY A 65 -7.37 1.05 1.31
N MET A 66 -8.40 1.17 2.13
CA MET A 66 -8.82 2.43 2.74
C MET A 66 -7.89 2.81 3.90
N GLY A 67 -7.13 3.89 3.72
CA GLY A 67 -6.02 4.25 4.59
C GLY A 67 -6.37 5.11 5.80
N GLU A 68 -7.59 5.63 5.91
CA GLU A 68 -7.94 6.65 6.90
C GLU A 68 -7.68 6.20 8.35
N ASN A 69 -8.29 5.09 8.75
CA ASN A 69 -8.09 4.55 10.11
C ASN A 69 -6.69 3.93 10.28
N ILE A 70 -6.12 3.40 9.21
CA ILE A 70 -4.79 2.80 9.24
C ILE A 70 -3.74 3.86 9.60
N ILE A 71 -3.73 5.00 8.90
CA ILE A 71 -2.72 6.04 9.12
C ILE A 71 -2.85 6.67 10.50
N ILE A 72 -4.06 6.88 11.00
CA ILE A 72 -4.30 7.37 12.37
C ILE A 72 -3.74 6.40 13.40
N ARG A 73 -4.01 5.10 13.22
CA ARG A 73 -3.51 4.06 14.13
C ARG A 73 -1.99 4.00 14.13
N ILE A 74 -1.36 3.99 12.96
CA ILE A 74 0.10 3.96 12.82
C ILE A 74 0.72 5.22 13.46
N ALA A 75 0.20 6.41 13.15
CA ALA A 75 0.68 7.66 13.71
C ALA A 75 0.59 7.66 15.25
N SER A 76 -0.51 7.18 15.81
CA SER A 76 -0.68 7.05 17.26
C SER A 76 0.32 6.07 17.90
N LEU A 77 0.68 4.98 17.21
CA LEU A 77 1.67 4.03 17.71
C LEU A 77 3.08 4.63 17.68
N LEU A 78 3.44 5.33 16.60
CA LEU A 78 4.71 6.03 16.49
C LEU A 78 4.84 7.15 17.53
N ASP A 79 3.79 7.91 17.76
CA ASP A 79 3.74 8.97 18.80
C ASP A 79 3.95 8.40 20.22
N LYS A 80 3.51 7.18 20.47
CA LYS A 80 3.77 6.43 21.71
C LYS A 80 5.17 5.81 21.77
N GLY A 81 6.03 6.09 20.80
CA GLY A 81 7.40 5.57 20.75
C GLY A 81 7.53 4.12 20.27
N ILE A 82 6.48 3.51 19.74
CA ILE A 82 6.56 2.16 19.15
C ILE A 82 7.37 2.23 17.85
N PRO A 83 8.48 1.52 17.72
CA PRO A 83 9.26 1.52 16.47
C PRO A 83 8.43 0.98 15.31
N VAL A 84 8.56 1.58 14.12
CA VAL A 84 7.82 1.16 12.92
C VAL A 84 7.97 -0.33 12.61
N GLY A 85 9.15 -0.90 12.78
CA GLY A 85 9.43 -2.34 12.60
C GLY A 85 8.80 -3.26 13.65
N LYS A 86 8.02 -2.74 14.60
CA LYS A 86 7.23 -3.49 15.58
C LYS A 86 5.72 -3.33 15.39
N ILE A 87 5.31 -2.59 14.38
CA ILE A 87 3.89 -2.38 14.06
C ILE A 87 3.43 -3.54 13.17
N HIS A 88 3.04 -4.65 13.80
CA HIS A 88 2.65 -5.89 13.11
C HIS A 88 1.17 -6.25 13.31
N ASP A 89 0.43 -5.51 14.15
CA ASP A 89 -0.94 -5.80 14.56
C ASP A 89 -2.02 -4.95 13.85
N VAL A 90 -1.61 -4.03 12.99
CA VAL A 90 -2.55 -3.13 12.30
C VAL A 90 -3.09 -3.78 11.03
N ARG A 91 -4.41 -3.93 10.95
CA ARG A 91 -5.06 -4.41 9.72
C ARG A 91 -4.81 -3.46 8.55
N GLY A 92 -4.83 -3.99 7.33
CA GLY A 92 -4.56 -3.20 6.11
C GLY A 92 -3.08 -2.81 5.94
N THR A 93 -2.17 -3.49 6.65
CA THR A 93 -0.73 -3.26 6.51
C THR A 93 0.00 -4.45 5.92
N VAL A 94 1.17 -4.19 5.36
CA VAL A 94 2.14 -5.20 4.91
C VAL A 94 3.49 -4.86 5.50
N TYR A 95 4.16 -5.85 6.08
CA TYR A 95 5.45 -5.69 6.74
C TYR A 95 6.40 -6.87 6.45
N LEU A 96 7.66 -6.69 6.77
CA LEU A 96 8.68 -7.73 6.68
C LEU A 96 9.09 -8.18 8.09
N THR A 97 9.26 -9.48 8.28
CA THR A 97 9.73 -10.05 9.55
C THR A 97 10.61 -11.28 9.32
N ALA A 98 11.23 -11.81 10.37
CA ALA A 98 12.07 -13.00 10.26
C ALA A 98 11.24 -14.27 10.08
N PRO A 99 11.75 -15.27 9.37
CA PRO A 99 11.13 -16.59 9.33
C PRO A 99 11.03 -17.17 10.75
N GLY A 100 9.82 -17.65 11.11
CA GLY A 100 9.57 -18.22 12.44
C GLY A 100 9.06 -17.23 13.48
N ASP A 101 9.02 -15.93 13.17
CA ASP A 101 8.36 -14.96 14.05
C ASP A 101 6.86 -15.28 14.17
N ARG A 102 6.33 -15.08 15.38
CA ARG A 102 4.91 -15.25 15.63
C ARG A 102 4.13 -14.13 14.92
N LEU A 103 3.22 -14.53 14.04
CA LEU A 103 2.32 -13.62 13.37
C LEU A 103 1.14 -13.25 14.28
N HIS A 104 0.61 -12.04 14.09
CA HIS A 104 -0.52 -11.55 14.87
C HIS A 104 -1.84 -12.19 14.45
N TYR A 105 -2.00 -12.49 13.17
CA TYR A 105 -3.20 -13.11 12.58
C TYR A 105 -2.89 -14.51 12.06
N GLU A 106 -3.92 -15.36 12.01
CA GLU A 106 -3.86 -16.62 11.26
C GLU A 106 -3.49 -16.33 9.80
N SER A 107 -2.66 -17.19 9.22
CA SER A 107 -2.07 -16.92 7.92
C SER A 107 -2.18 -18.08 6.95
N VAL A 108 -2.27 -17.72 5.67
CA VAL A 108 -2.24 -18.63 4.52
C VAL A 108 -1.11 -18.27 3.57
N GLY A 109 -0.82 -19.15 2.61
CA GLY A 109 0.21 -18.92 1.60
C GLY A 109 1.57 -19.44 2.01
N GLY A 110 2.62 -18.63 1.85
CA GLY A 110 3.99 -19.03 2.15
C GLY A 110 4.76 -19.49 0.92
N TRP A 111 4.35 -19.02 -0.27
CA TRP A 111 5.09 -19.26 -1.51
C TRP A 111 6.44 -18.55 -1.50
N SER A 112 7.44 -19.20 -2.05
CA SER A 112 8.72 -18.56 -2.35
C SER A 112 8.55 -17.63 -3.55
N VAL A 113 9.02 -16.40 -3.44
CA VAL A 113 8.97 -15.42 -4.54
C VAL A 113 9.79 -15.90 -5.74
N ASP A 114 10.89 -16.63 -5.53
CA ASP A 114 11.66 -17.21 -6.62
C ASP A 114 10.85 -18.27 -7.40
N ALA A 115 10.03 -19.06 -6.69
CA ALA A 115 9.10 -20.00 -7.34
C ALA A 115 7.98 -19.26 -8.11
N LEU A 116 7.42 -18.19 -7.54
CA LEU A 116 6.40 -17.37 -8.23
C LEU A 116 6.94 -16.73 -9.51
N LYS A 117 8.22 -16.38 -9.54
CA LYS A 117 8.89 -15.82 -10.73
C LYS A 117 9.09 -16.85 -11.85
N SER A 118 9.28 -18.11 -11.49
CA SER A 118 9.61 -19.17 -12.44
C SER A 118 8.39 -19.99 -12.90
N ASP A 119 7.31 -20.01 -12.13
CA ASP A 119 6.11 -20.82 -12.42
C ASP A 119 4.86 -19.94 -12.50
N LYS A 120 4.36 -19.75 -13.73
CA LYS A 120 3.15 -18.97 -14.01
C LYS A 120 1.89 -19.56 -13.40
N ARG A 121 1.80 -20.90 -13.27
CA ARG A 121 0.65 -21.57 -12.66
C ARG A 121 0.64 -21.30 -11.17
N LEU A 122 1.78 -21.47 -10.50
CA LEU A 122 1.92 -21.17 -9.09
C LEU A 122 1.63 -19.69 -8.79
N TYR A 123 2.07 -18.78 -9.67
CA TYR A 123 1.73 -17.36 -9.57
C TYR A 123 0.22 -17.13 -9.65
N ALA A 124 -0.47 -17.77 -10.57
CA ALA A 124 -1.92 -17.65 -10.69
C ALA A 124 -2.67 -18.23 -9.48
N GLU A 125 -2.21 -19.36 -8.94
CA GLU A 125 -2.76 -19.95 -7.70
C GLU A 125 -2.55 -19.01 -6.49
N ALA A 126 -1.35 -18.45 -6.33
CA ALA A 126 -1.07 -17.50 -5.28
C ALA A 126 -1.94 -16.25 -5.40
N PHE A 127 -2.12 -15.74 -6.60
CA PHE A 127 -3.02 -14.61 -6.87
C PHE A 127 -4.48 -14.91 -6.50
N ALA A 128 -4.98 -16.10 -6.82
CA ALA A 128 -6.33 -16.51 -6.45
C ALA A 128 -6.54 -16.52 -4.92
N VAL A 129 -5.54 -16.96 -4.15
CA VAL A 129 -5.58 -16.88 -2.69
C VAL A 129 -5.52 -15.42 -2.21
N GLN A 130 -4.61 -14.61 -2.75
CA GLN A 130 -4.55 -13.18 -2.41
C GLN A 130 -5.88 -12.47 -2.67
N TYR A 131 -6.57 -12.84 -3.75
CA TYR A 131 -7.88 -12.30 -4.09
C TYR A 131 -8.96 -12.74 -3.08
N SER A 132 -9.01 -14.02 -2.73
CA SER A 132 -10.01 -14.55 -1.78
C SER A 132 -9.81 -13.99 -0.37
N GLU A 133 -8.57 -13.76 0.04
CA GLU A 133 -8.23 -13.22 1.36
C GLU A 133 -8.35 -11.69 1.46
N ASN A 134 -8.79 -11.04 0.38
CA ASN A 134 -9.07 -9.60 0.40
C ASN A 134 -10.46 -9.27 0.99
N ASP A 135 -10.94 -10.13 1.89
CA ASP A 135 -12.18 -9.99 2.66
C ASP A 135 -11.86 -9.40 4.03
N SER A 136 -12.48 -8.26 4.36
CA SER A 136 -12.25 -7.58 5.63
C SER A 136 -12.86 -8.29 6.86
N ILE A 137 -13.73 -9.28 6.66
CA ILE A 137 -14.42 -10.03 7.74
C ILE A 137 -13.74 -11.38 7.96
N ARG A 138 -13.52 -12.13 6.88
CA ARG A 138 -13.07 -13.52 6.91
C ARG A 138 -11.62 -13.73 6.49
N GLY A 139 -11.00 -12.71 5.86
CA GLY A 139 -9.66 -12.81 5.32
C GLY A 139 -8.61 -13.09 6.39
N HIS A 140 -7.66 -13.96 6.04
CA HIS A 140 -6.46 -14.27 6.82
C HIS A 140 -5.31 -13.35 6.42
N ALA A 141 -4.24 -13.39 7.19
CA ALA A 141 -2.98 -12.83 6.72
C ALA A 141 -2.42 -13.67 5.57
N VAL A 142 -1.79 -13.02 4.59
CA VAL A 142 -1.16 -13.73 3.46
C VAL A 142 0.36 -13.57 3.54
N VAL A 143 1.08 -14.67 3.33
CA VAL A 143 2.53 -14.71 3.50
C VAL A 143 3.23 -15.06 2.18
N GLU A 144 4.27 -14.28 1.84
CA GLU A 144 5.27 -14.62 0.82
C GLU A 144 6.66 -14.79 1.45
N LYS A 145 7.45 -15.74 0.96
CA LYS A 145 8.80 -16.01 1.45
C LYS A 145 9.84 -15.36 0.53
N TYR A 146 10.67 -14.55 1.13
CA TYR A 146 11.93 -14.06 0.60
C TYR A 146 13.08 -14.83 1.25
N ARG A 147 14.28 -14.72 0.74
CA ARG A 147 15.42 -15.60 1.19
C ARG A 147 15.59 -15.64 2.71
N ASP A 148 15.72 -14.48 3.34
CA ASP A 148 16.07 -14.28 4.75
C ASP A 148 14.92 -13.73 5.59
N ARG A 149 13.77 -13.45 4.98
CA ARG A 149 12.60 -12.83 5.61
C ARG A 149 11.31 -13.27 4.96
N ILE A 150 10.23 -13.01 5.65
CA ILE A 150 8.88 -13.17 5.12
C ILE A 150 8.18 -11.81 5.02
N LEU A 151 7.42 -11.66 3.97
CA LEU A 151 6.46 -10.57 3.81
C LEU A 151 5.11 -11.07 4.31
N VAL A 152 4.49 -10.28 5.16
CA VAL A 152 3.18 -10.58 5.75
C VAL A 152 2.22 -9.46 5.42
N GLN A 153 1.15 -9.78 4.71
CA GLN A 153 0.00 -8.91 4.59
C GLN A 153 -0.99 -9.25 5.70
N ASN A 154 -1.30 -8.32 6.56
CA ASN A 154 -2.40 -8.45 7.51
C ASN A 154 -3.76 -8.42 6.79
N PRO A 155 -4.84 -8.96 7.38
CA PRO A 155 -6.17 -8.86 6.80
C PRO A 155 -6.56 -7.40 6.50
N PRO A 156 -7.42 -7.16 5.50
CA PRO A 156 -7.87 -5.80 5.16
C PRO A 156 -8.53 -5.08 6.34
N MET A 157 -8.42 -3.76 6.37
CA MET A 157 -9.19 -2.94 7.30
C MET A 157 -10.69 -3.06 6.97
N PRO A 158 -11.58 -3.14 7.96
CA PRO A 158 -13.01 -3.02 7.73
C PRO A 158 -13.38 -1.71 7.02
N PRO A 159 -14.48 -1.67 6.26
CA PRO A 159 -15.00 -0.43 5.71
C PRO A 159 -15.24 0.60 6.82
N LEU A 160 -15.12 1.88 6.47
CA LEU A 160 -15.46 2.96 7.39
C LEU A 160 -16.97 2.92 7.71
N GLU A 161 -17.29 3.13 8.97
CA GLU A 161 -18.65 3.44 9.36
C GLU A 161 -19.08 4.81 8.80
N ARG A 162 -20.39 5.05 8.73
CA ARG A 162 -20.91 6.29 8.14
C ARG A 162 -20.36 7.53 8.84
N GLU A 163 -20.37 7.54 10.15
CA GLU A 163 -19.89 8.67 10.96
C GLU A 163 -18.38 8.90 10.79
N GLU A 164 -17.60 7.85 10.56
CA GLU A 164 -16.17 7.96 10.27
C GLU A 164 -15.95 8.60 8.89
N LEU A 165 -16.73 8.16 7.89
CA LEU A 165 -16.66 8.69 6.53
C LEU A 165 -17.10 10.15 6.50
N ASP A 166 -18.19 10.51 7.18
CA ASP A 166 -18.68 11.87 7.29
C ASP A 166 -17.61 12.79 7.89
N ARG A 167 -16.95 12.39 8.98
CA ARG A 167 -15.83 13.13 9.57
C ARG A 167 -14.67 13.36 8.58
N VAL A 168 -14.35 12.37 7.74
CA VAL A 168 -13.32 12.54 6.71
C VAL A 168 -13.72 13.60 5.68
N TYR A 169 -14.98 13.63 5.26
CA TYR A 169 -15.47 14.63 4.29
C TYR A 169 -15.66 16.03 4.90
N GLU A 170 -15.83 16.12 6.20
CA GLU A 170 -15.94 17.37 6.97
C GLU A 170 -14.58 18.02 7.29
N LEU A 171 -13.47 17.36 7.02
CA LEU A 171 -12.15 17.95 7.21
C LEU A 171 -12.02 19.26 6.43
N PRO A 172 -11.27 20.25 6.93
CA PRO A 172 -11.17 21.59 6.34
C PRO A 172 -10.31 21.60 5.06
N TYR A 173 -10.74 20.85 4.06
CA TYR A 173 -10.06 20.82 2.77
C TYR A 173 -10.20 22.16 2.05
N MET A 174 -9.12 22.64 1.44
CA MET A 174 -9.11 23.83 0.59
C MET A 174 -9.92 23.66 -0.70
N ARG A 175 -10.20 22.42 -1.10
CA ARG A 175 -10.98 22.06 -2.31
C ARG A 175 -10.42 22.65 -3.61
N THR A 176 -9.11 22.95 -3.60
CA THR A 176 -8.35 23.45 -4.73
C THR A 176 -6.89 23.05 -4.58
N TYR A 177 -6.05 23.37 -5.55
CA TYR A 177 -4.62 23.14 -5.49
C TYR A 177 -3.92 24.14 -4.54
N HIS A 178 -2.70 23.80 -4.14
CA HIS A 178 -1.90 24.65 -3.26
C HIS A 178 -1.56 26.00 -3.91
N PRO A 179 -1.68 27.14 -3.21
CA PRO A 179 -1.45 28.47 -3.75
C PRO A 179 -0.09 28.70 -4.41
N ALA A 180 0.93 27.93 -4.04
CA ALA A 180 2.26 28.00 -4.67
C ALA A 180 2.21 27.79 -6.18
N TYR A 181 1.21 27.07 -6.71
CA TYR A 181 1.06 26.80 -8.14
C TYR A 181 0.36 27.92 -8.92
N GLU A 182 -0.21 28.92 -8.26
CA GLU A 182 -0.87 30.07 -8.93
C GLU A 182 0.09 30.78 -9.90
N LYS A 183 1.33 31.00 -9.47
CA LYS A 183 2.35 31.69 -10.28
C LYS A 183 2.74 30.92 -11.55
N GLU A 184 2.45 29.61 -11.57
CA GLU A 184 2.73 28.72 -12.70
C GLU A 184 1.48 28.45 -13.57
N GLY A 185 0.38 29.16 -13.33
CA GLY A 185 -0.88 29.01 -14.04
C GLY A 185 -1.81 27.95 -13.44
N GLY A 186 -1.57 27.54 -12.20
CA GLY A 186 -2.41 26.59 -11.47
C GLY A 186 -2.24 25.14 -11.91
N ILE A 187 -3.15 24.28 -11.46
CA ILE A 187 -3.19 22.84 -11.81
C ILE A 187 -4.40 22.58 -12.73
N PRO A 188 -4.19 22.28 -14.02
CA PRO A 188 -5.29 22.10 -14.99
C PRO A 188 -6.30 21.02 -14.58
N ALA A 189 -5.87 19.95 -13.92
CA ALA A 189 -6.72 18.84 -13.49
C ALA A 189 -7.86 19.25 -12.55
N ILE A 190 -7.75 20.40 -11.84
CA ILE A 190 -8.82 20.89 -10.98
C ILE A 190 -10.10 21.19 -11.75
N LYS A 191 -9.99 21.51 -13.04
CA LYS A 191 -11.15 21.83 -13.88
C LYS A 191 -12.09 20.65 -14.06
N GLU A 192 -11.54 19.43 -14.05
CA GLU A 192 -12.30 18.19 -14.21
C GLU A 192 -13.03 17.79 -12.92
N VAL A 193 -12.43 18.08 -11.76
CA VAL A 193 -12.96 17.59 -10.48
C VAL A 193 -13.65 18.67 -9.63
N ARG A 194 -13.56 19.94 -10.02
CA ARG A 194 -14.05 21.09 -9.22
C ARG A 194 -15.51 20.98 -8.79
N PHE A 195 -16.35 20.41 -9.62
CA PHE A 195 -17.79 20.26 -9.38
C PHE A 195 -18.21 18.79 -9.26
N SER A 196 -17.28 17.88 -9.00
CA SER A 196 -17.63 16.50 -8.80
C SER A 196 -18.11 16.23 -7.37
N ILE A 197 -19.05 15.28 -7.27
CA ILE A 197 -19.61 14.81 -6.00
C ILE A 197 -19.26 13.33 -5.87
N THR A 198 -18.56 12.97 -4.81
CA THR A 198 -18.33 11.56 -4.46
C THR A 198 -19.54 11.03 -3.71
N HIS A 199 -20.33 10.18 -4.35
CA HIS A 199 -21.54 9.61 -3.74
C HIS A 199 -21.38 8.16 -3.25
N ASN A 200 -20.27 7.49 -3.57
CA ASN A 200 -19.95 6.15 -3.09
C ASN A 200 -18.45 5.89 -3.14
N ARG A 201 -18.00 4.90 -2.39
CA ARG A 201 -16.67 4.31 -2.50
C ARG A 201 -16.80 2.86 -2.91
N GLY A 202 -15.93 2.43 -3.84
CA GLY A 202 -16.01 1.11 -4.45
C GLY A 202 -17.04 1.04 -5.55
N CYS A 203 -17.10 -0.10 -6.20
CA CYS A 203 -18.08 -0.42 -7.24
C CYS A 203 -18.36 -1.93 -7.22
N PHE A 204 -19.38 -2.36 -7.95
CA PHE A 204 -19.72 -3.78 -8.12
C PHE A 204 -18.97 -4.44 -9.30
N GLY A 205 -17.91 -3.83 -9.80
CA GLY A 205 -17.06 -4.42 -10.82
C GLY A 205 -16.23 -5.58 -10.25
N GLY A 206 -16.17 -6.68 -10.96
CA GLY A 206 -15.37 -7.85 -10.59
C GLY A 206 -13.92 -7.77 -11.10
N CYS A 207 -13.24 -6.63 -10.90
CA CYS A 207 -11.85 -6.48 -11.33
C CYS A 207 -10.93 -7.42 -10.57
N SER A 208 -9.90 -7.93 -11.24
CA SER A 208 -8.94 -8.86 -10.65
C SER A 208 -7.77 -8.19 -9.91
N PHE A 209 -7.91 -6.90 -9.58
CA PHE A 209 -6.89 -6.17 -8.81
C PHE A 209 -7.46 -5.52 -7.57
#